data_24cabec87e997baf7aab11c767bc8193
#
_entry.id   24cabec87e997baf7aab11c767bc8193
#
_cell.length_a   1.000
_cell.length_b   1.000
_cell.length_c   1.000
_cell.angle_alpha   90.00
_cell.angle_beta   90.00
_cell.angle_gamma   90.00
#
_symmetry.space_group_name_H-M   'P 1'
#
loop_
_entity.id
_entity.type
_entity.pdbx_description
1 polymer ?
#
loop_
_entity_poly.entity_id
_entity_poly.type
_entity_poly.pdbx_seq_one_letter_code
_entity_poly.pdbx_strand_id
1 'polypeptide(L)'
;MRKRNLSVYDIQRELAAGGHAISINALAILLREEGFARLPRRRDDERPAALRPEVQAAADVRRLDLQPRSFRTALGGLFLFIPLMKDIRFDEVLHQADLPGSVMIPAEQALRTLLALKLVGRERKSHVMDLVCDPGIALFAGLNVVPKRSYLASYSSRVDRRANVRLMAAWFDEVHRVGLPRGDSLDVDFHSVPANTSVEPLEKHYISSRSRSQQSVLVFLARDAEARVMCYAHAGVPKEEKAAEVLRFAEFWQERTGRQPAELVFDSQLTTYAHLHQLNQRGIRFLTLRRRTRQMLGRIWSLPTSAWRRITLPSLTRAFRTPKVLDERIKLPGYEGKLRQISIIDLGHEEPTILLTNNSKESCPTLVTRYAQRMLIENGISEAIQFFHLDALSSMVGMKVDFDLQITLMASSLYRLLAERIGREYRQATAKTMFRNLLDVAATVEILANEVVVILDKRAHNPYLVASGLADQPTAMPWVGDKLLRLRYS
;
A
#
# COMPACT_ATOMS: atom_id res chain seq x y z
N MET A 1 -33.26 -6.32 40.41
CA MET A 1 -31.98 -5.80 39.87
C MET A 1 -32.14 -5.23 38.44
N ARG A 2 -32.59 -5.99 37.44
CA ARG A 2 -32.71 -5.49 36.06
C ARG A 2 -33.69 -4.33 35.90
N LYS A 3 -34.81 -4.34 36.59
CA LYS A 3 -35.76 -3.21 36.65
C LYS A 3 -35.14 -1.91 37.23
N ARG A 4 -33.99 -2.00 37.90
CA ARG A 4 -33.20 -0.85 38.38
C ARG A 4 -32.11 -0.44 37.36
N ASN A 5 -32.23 -0.87 36.13
CA ASN A 5 -31.27 -0.61 35.02
C ASN A 5 -29.83 -1.11 35.27
N LEU A 6 -29.66 -2.12 36.13
CA LEU A 6 -28.37 -2.73 36.37
C LEU A 6 -27.94 -3.56 35.17
N SER A 7 -26.68 -3.44 34.73
CA SER A 7 -26.11 -4.27 33.67
C SER A 7 -25.93 -5.72 34.14
N VAL A 8 -25.67 -6.61 33.19
CA VAL A 8 -25.37 -8.02 33.53
C VAL A 8 -24.19 -8.12 34.50
N TYR A 9 -23.16 -7.30 34.29
CA TYR A 9 -21.96 -7.23 35.14
C TYR A 9 -22.29 -6.70 36.54
N ASP A 10 -23.17 -5.70 36.69
CA ASP A 10 -23.58 -5.15 37.98
C ASP A 10 -24.41 -6.16 38.73
N ILE A 11 -25.34 -6.86 38.04
CA ILE A 11 -26.19 -7.89 38.64
C ILE A 11 -25.34 -9.07 39.13
N GLN A 12 -24.36 -9.51 38.31
CA GLN A 12 -23.44 -10.58 38.71
C GLN A 12 -22.71 -10.23 40.02
N ARG A 13 -22.23 -8.99 40.10
CA ARG A 13 -21.49 -8.50 41.26
C ARG A 13 -22.35 -8.42 42.52
N GLU A 14 -23.59 -7.90 42.41
CA GLU A 14 -24.53 -7.87 43.52
C GLU A 14 -24.90 -9.29 43.96
N LEU A 15 -25.06 -10.23 43.02
CA LEU A 15 -25.34 -11.63 43.34
C LEU A 15 -24.12 -12.30 44.01
N ALA A 16 -22.92 -12.04 43.52
CA ALA A 16 -21.69 -12.57 44.12
C ALA A 16 -21.47 -12.02 45.55
N ALA A 17 -21.76 -10.75 45.78
CA ALA A 17 -21.73 -10.15 47.12
C ALA A 17 -22.79 -10.76 48.08
N GLY A 18 -23.91 -11.24 47.53
CA GLY A 18 -24.94 -11.99 48.24
C GLY A 18 -24.67 -13.50 48.36
N GLY A 19 -23.48 -13.97 47.97
CA GLY A 19 -23.11 -15.39 48.05
C GLY A 19 -23.60 -16.26 46.87
N HIS A 20 -24.15 -15.67 45.81
CA HIS A 20 -24.67 -16.40 44.66
C HIS A 20 -23.69 -16.32 43.48
N ALA A 21 -23.02 -17.44 43.18
CA ALA A 21 -22.12 -17.53 42.05
C ALA A 21 -22.88 -17.88 40.74
N ILE A 22 -22.96 -16.94 39.82
CA ILE A 22 -23.54 -17.15 38.48
C ILE A 22 -22.62 -16.58 37.43
N SER A 23 -22.46 -17.28 36.28
CA SER A 23 -21.66 -16.77 35.15
C SER A 23 -22.39 -15.67 34.40
N ILE A 24 -21.65 -14.75 33.77
CA ILE A 24 -22.19 -13.67 32.95
C ILE A 24 -23.10 -14.21 31.84
N ASN A 25 -22.68 -15.33 31.20
CA ASN A 25 -23.44 -15.96 30.12
C ASN A 25 -24.76 -16.55 30.62
N ALA A 26 -24.74 -17.26 31.76
CA ALA A 26 -25.95 -17.81 32.36
C ALA A 26 -26.92 -16.69 32.76
N LEU A 27 -26.42 -15.64 33.36
CA LEU A 27 -27.22 -14.47 33.71
C LEU A 27 -27.82 -13.76 32.49
N ALA A 28 -27.07 -13.66 31.40
CA ALA A 28 -27.54 -13.05 30.14
C ALA A 28 -28.65 -13.89 29.49
N ILE A 29 -28.55 -15.22 29.55
CA ILE A 29 -29.59 -16.15 29.07
C ILE A 29 -30.85 -15.98 29.94
N LEU A 30 -30.72 -16.04 31.22
CA LEU A 30 -31.83 -15.91 32.19
C LEU A 30 -32.59 -14.59 32.01
N LEU A 31 -31.88 -13.48 31.85
CA LEU A 31 -32.51 -12.18 31.59
C LEU A 31 -33.26 -12.14 30.27
N ARG A 32 -32.77 -12.86 29.24
CA ARG A 32 -33.46 -12.97 27.94
C ARG A 32 -34.73 -13.81 28.06
N GLU A 33 -34.67 -14.94 28.75
CA GLU A 33 -35.83 -15.82 28.99
C GLU A 33 -36.90 -15.11 29.79
N GLU A 34 -36.51 -14.26 30.74
CA GLU A 34 -37.42 -13.39 31.49
C GLU A 34 -37.90 -12.15 30.74
N GLY A 35 -37.60 -12.05 29.42
CA GLY A 35 -38.11 -10.98 28.54
C GLY A 35 -37.44 -9.62 28.70
N PHE A 36 -36.30 -9.54 29.38
CA PHE A 36 -35.58 -8.26 29.53
C PHE A 36 -34.77 -7.93 28.28
N ALA A 37 -35.10 -6.82 27.63
CA ALA A 37 -34.33 -6.30 26.52
C ALA A 37 -32.88 -5.91 26.90
N ARG A 38 -32.00 -5.84 25.92
CA ARG A 38 -30.62 -5.33 26.10
C ARG A 38 -30.68 -3.85 26.50
N LEU A 39 -30.00 -3.46 27.58
CA LEU A 39 -29.92 -2.05 27.94
C LEU A 39 -29.19 -1.23 26.87
N PRO A 40 -29.64 0.00 26.63
CA PRO A 40 -28.87 0.96 25.85
C PRO A 40 -27.49 1.20 26.50
N ARG A 41 -26.57 1.73 25.71
CA ARG A 41 -25.21 2.06 26.22
C ARG A 41 -25.33 3.14 27.28
N ARG A 42 -24.88 2.81 28.50
CA ARG A 42 -24.90 3.75 29.64
C ARG A 42 -23.87 4.84 29.46
N ARG A 43 -24.19 6.01 29.94
CA ARG A 43 -23.23 7.07 30.22
C ARG A 43 -22.37 6.71 31.42
N ASP A 44 -21.20 7.31 31.54
CA ASP A 44 -20.28 7.02 32.64
C ASP A 44 -20.84 7.46 34.02
N ASP A 45 -21.64 8.54 34.04
CA ASP A 45 -22.36 9.01 35.23
C ASP A 45 -23.47 8.06 35.70
N GLU A 46 -24.00 7.23 34.82
CA GLU A 46 -25.00 6.19 35.14
C GLU A 46 -24.39 4.90 35.67
N ARG A 47 -23.06 4.80 35.73
CA ARG A 47 -22.36 3.62 36.28
C ARG A 47 -22.15 3.77 37.77
N PRO A 48 -22.12 2.66 38.55
CA PRO A 48 -21.71 2.70 39.95
C PRO A 48 -20.34 3.39 40.08
N ALA A 49 -20.17 4.21 41.09
CA ALA A 49 -18.95 5.03 41.29
C ALA A 49 -17.65 4.21 41.23
N ALA A 50 -17.67 2.98 41.80
CA ALA A 50 -16.54 2.05 41.79
C ALA A 50 -16.18 1.54 40.37
N LEU A 51 -17.03 1.77 39.37
CA LEU A 51 -16.83 1.34 37.96
C LEU A 51 -16.69 2.50 36.99
N ARG A 52 -16.80 3.72 37.50
CA ARG A 52 -16.49 4.87 36.65
C ARG A 52 -14.98 4.86 36.39
N PRO A 53 -14.56 4.96 35.13
CA PRO A 53 -13.17 5.20 34.91
C PRO A 53 -12.75 6.45 35.71
N GLU A 54 -11.61 6.39 36.38
CA GLU A 54 -10.99 7.61 36.88
C GLU A 54 -10.98 8.64 35.76
N VAL A 55 -11.56 9.80 36.00
CA VAL A 55 -11.49 10.93 35.11
C VAL A 55 -10.05 11.43 35.17
N GLN A 56 -9.15 10.76 34.50
CA GLN A 56 -7.91 11.41 34.09
C GLN A 56 -8.35 12.60 33.25
N ALA A 57 -7.84 13.78 33.59
CA ALA A 57 -8.04 14.97 32.78
C ALA A 57 -7.85 14.56 31.33
N ALA A 58 -8.94 14.53 30.57
CA ALA A 58 -8.88 14.09 29.19
C ALA A 58 -7.87 15.03 28.52
N ALA A 59 -6.76 14.47 28.04
CA ALA A 59 -5.82 15.24 27.23
C ALA A 59 -6.64 15.93 26.16
N ASP A 60 -6.56 17.25 26.06
CA ASP A 60 -7.30 17.98 25.04
C ASP A 60 -6.79 17.49 23.69
N VAL A 61 -7.56 16.62 23.04
CA VAL A 61 -7.20 16.07 21.72
C VAL A 61 -7.14 17.15 20.64
N ARG A 62 -7.64 18.36 20.91
CA ARG A 62 -7.64 19.50 19.99
C ARG A 62 -6.34 20.30 20.01
N ARG A 63 -5.63 20.26 21.13
CA ARG A 63 -4.38 20.99 21.32
C ARG A 63 -3.28 20.03 21.67
N LEU A 64 -2.30 19.93 20.79
CA LEU A 64 -1.09 19.15 21.05
C LEU A 64 -0.36 19.76 22.25
N ASP A 65 -0.12 18.96 23.26
CA ASP A 65 0.70 19.37 24.42
C ASP A 65 2.18 19.37 24.01
N LEU A 66 2.73 20.56 23.90
CA LEU A 66 4.13 20.82 23.52
C LEU A 66 4.97 21.35 24.69
N GLN A 67 4.52 21.16 25.93
CA GLN A 67 5.31 21.50 27.11
C GLN A 67 6.63 20.71 27.10
N PRO A 68 7.74 21.34 27.54
CA PRO A 68 9.03 20.67 27.63
C PRO A 68 8.94 19.39 28.46
N ARG A 69 9.31 18.29 27.85
CA ARG A 69 9.33 16.97 28.50
C ARG A 69 10.17 15.97 27.72
N SER A 70 10.57 14.90 28.39
CA SER A 70 11.23 13.76 27.76
C SER A 70 10.43 12.49 27.95
N PHE A 71 10.40 11.61 26.94
CA PHE A 71 9.76 10.32 27.02
C PHE A 71 10.44 9.30 26.10
N ARG A 72 10.14 8.02 26.33
CA ARG A 72 10.58 6.93 25.46
C ARG A 72 9.49 6.53 24.48
N THR A 73 9.89 6.18 23.27
CA THR A 73 9.02 5.56 22.25
C THR A 73 9.67 4.30 21.69
N ALA A 74 8.89 3.29 21.43
CA ALA A 74 9.32 2.11 20.69
C ALA A 74 9.42 2.35 19.18
N LEU A 75 8.86 3.46 18.68
CA LEU A 75 8.70 3.77 17.26
C LEU A 75 9.62 4.92 16.80
N GLY A 76 10.83 5.00 17.37
CA GLY A 76 11.80 6.06 17.06
C GLY A 76 12.12 6.20 15.58
N GLY A 77 12.23 5.07 14.87
CA GLY A 77 12.49 5.07 13.43
C GLY A 77 11.40 5.71 12.56
N LEU A 78 10.17 5.89 13.09
CA LEU A 78 9.10 6.57 12.37
C LEU A 78 9.48 8.03 12.03
N PHE A 79 10.27 8.69 12.91
CA PHE A 79 10.70 10.06 12.70
C PHE A 79 11.68 10.24 11.54
N LEU A 80 12.32 9.16 11.06
CA LEU A 80 13.18 9.18 9.88
C LEU A 80 12.42 9.52 8.58
N PHE A 81 11.10 9.34 8.55
CA PHE A 81 10.29 9.70 7.40
C PHE A 81 9.92 11.18 7.32
N ILE A 82 10.04 11.95 8.42
CA ILE A 82 9.64 13.37 8.46
C ILE A 82 10.46 14.23 7.48
N PRO A 83 11.79 14.12 7.39
CA PRO A 83 12.55 14.83 6.37
C PRO A 83 12.10 14.51 4.94
N LEU A 84 11.80 13.23 4.66
CA LEU A 84 11.31 12.80 3.35
C LEU A 84 9.89 13.32 3.06
N MET A 85 9.03 13.36 4.07
CA MET A 85 7.68 13.95 3.95
C MET A 85 7.77 15.44 3.62
N LYS A 86 8.78 16.16 4.17
CA LYS A 86 9.04 17.54 3.80
C LYS A 86 9.52 17.66 2.35
N ASP A 87 10.45 16.81 1.93
CA ASP A 87 10.99 16.82 0.57
C ASP A 87 9.88 16.67 -0.49
N ILE A 88 8.87 15.85 -0.21
CA ILE A 88 7.68 15.64 -1.07
C ILE A 88 6.54 16.62 -0.78
N ARG A 89 6.77 17.69 -0.03
CA ARG A 89 5.77 18.70 0.33
C ARG A 89 4.44 18.07 0.79
N PHE A 90 4.53 17.17 1.77
CA PHE A 90 3.40 16.35 2.22
C PHE A 90 2.18 17.19 2.64
N ASP A 91 2.40 18.37 3.21
CA ASP A 91 1.30 19.28 3.62
C ASP A 91 0.54 19.82 2.41
N GLU A 92 1.20 20.04 1.26
CA GLU A 92 0.53 20.37 -0.01
C GLU A 92 -0.33 19.22 -0.52
N VAL A 93 0.16 17.99 -0.43
CA VAL A 93 -0.62 16.78 -0.77
C VAL A 93 -1.89 16.72 0.07
N LEU A 94 -1.78 16.95 1.38
CA LEU A 94 -2.92 16.96 2.29
C LEU A 94 -3.95 18.03 1.94
N HIS A 95 -3.48 19.23 1.65
CA HIS A 95 -4.32 20.35 1.26
C HIS A 95 -5.08 20.07 -0.05
N GLN A 96 -4.36 19.60 -1.08
CA GLN A 96 -4.97 19.28 -2.39
C GLN A 96 -5.95 18.10 -2.33
N ALA A 97 -5.69 17.12 -1.48
CA ALA A 97 -6.55 15.96 -1.33
C ALA A 97 -7.92 16.31 -0.74
N ASP A 98 -8.01 17.38 0.07
CA ASP A 98 -9.24 17.84 0.70
C ASP A 98 -10.04 16.68 1.34
N LEU A 99 -9.34 15.96 2.24
CA LEU A 99 -9.89 14.79 2.89
C LEU A 99 -10.87 15.18 4.02
N PRO A 100 -11.87 14.34 4.33
CA PRO A 100 -12.81 14.63 5.40
C PRO A 100 -12.11 14.59 6.77
N GLY A 101 -12.30 15.63 7.55
CA GLY A 101 -11.85 15.73 8.93
C GLY A 101 -13.00 15.86 9.92
N SER A 102 -12.66 16.07 11.20
CA SER A 102 -13.57 16.48 12.24
C SER A 102 -12.90 17.53 13.13
N VAL A 103 -13.70 18.26 13.90
CA VAL A 103 -13.17 19.25 14.86
C VAL A 103 -12.22 18.60 15.89
N MET A 104 -12.45 17.34 16.22
CA MET A 104 -11.63 16.59 17.19
C MET A 104 -10.37 15.99 16.57
N ILE A 105 -10.45 15.57 15.32
CA ILE A 105 -9.36 14.90 14.58
C ILE A 105 -9.41 15.44 13.16
N PRO A 106 -8.62 16.46 12.84
CA PRO A 106 -8.48 16.98 11.49
C PRO A 106 -7.99 15.91 10.50
N ALA A 107 -8.23 16.13 9.21
CA ALA A 107 -7.95 15.16 8.15
C ALA A 107 -6.46 14.78 8.10
N GLU A 108 -5.60 15.77 8.26
CA GLU A 108 -4.16 15.59 8.19
C GLU A 108 -3.63 14.65 9.29
N GLN A 109 -4.13 14.82 10.52
CA GLN A 109 -3.73 13.94 11.63
C GLN A 109 -4.28 12.54 11.47
N ALA A 110 -5.50 12.39 10.93
CA ALA A 110 -6.06 11.08 10.61
C ALA A 110 -5.20 10.35 9.55
N LEU A 111 -4.81 11.06 8.48
CA LEU A 111 -3.98 10.49 7.42
C LEU A 111 -2.58 10.15 7.93
N ARG A 112 -1.92 11.07 8.69
CA ARG A 112 -0.61 10.79 9.30
C ARG A 112 -0.67 9.57 10.23
N THR A 113 -1.75 9.39 10.99
CA THR A 113 -1.93 8.18 11.83
C THR A 113 -2.04 6.91 10.98
N LEU A 114 -2.87 6.92 9.92
CA LEU A 114 -3.03 5.76 9.03
C LEU A 114 -1.72 5.43 8.31
N LEU A 115 -1.02 6.46 7.84
CA LEU A 115 0.29 6.30 7.20
C LEU A 115 1.32 5.74 8.19
N ALA A 116 1.37 6.24 9.43
CA ALA A 116 2.23 5.71 10.47
C ALA A 116 2.02 4.21 10.71
N LEU A 117 0.76 3.74 10.78
CA LEU A 117 0.46 2.31 10.91
C LEU A 117 1.03 1.48 9.77
N LYS A 118 0.93 1.97 8.53
CA LYS A 118 1.53 1.30 7.36
C LYS A 118 3.05 1.34 7.39
N LEU A 119 3.65 2.46 7.76
CA LEU A 119 5.10 2.62 7.87
C LEU A 119 5.73 1.68 8.92
N VAL A 120 5.01 1.37 9.98
CA VAL A 120 5.47 0.40 11.00
C VAL A 120 4.94 -1.03 10.77
N GLY A 121 4.43 -1.32 9.58
CA GLY A 121 4.03 -2.67 9.17
C GLY A 121 2.87 -3.26 9.97
N ARG A 122 1.90 -2.43 10.41
CA ARG A 122 0.72 -2.95 11.12
C ARG A 122 -0.33 -3.47 10.15
N GLU A 123 -0.75 -4.72 10.36
CA GLU A 123 -1.66 -5.45 9.47
C GLU A 123 -3.02 -4.77 9.35
N ARG A 124 -3.58 -4.31 10.46
CA ARG A 124 -4.96 -3.77 10.51
C ARG A 124 -5.03 -2.43 11.24
N LYS A 125 -5.98 -1.60 10.85
CA LYS A 125 -6.30 -0.35 11.56
C LYS A 125 -6.61 -0.57 13.04
N SER A 126 -7.17 -1.75 13.40
CA SER A 126 -7.45 -2.11 14.79
C SER A 126 -6.19 -2.27 15.65
N HIS A 127 -5.04 -2.56 15.03
CA HIS A 127 -3.75 -2.68 15.72
C HIS A 127 -3.20 -1.33 16.21
N VAL A 128 -3.89 -0.21 15.90
CA VAL A 128 -3.62 1.07 16.57
C VAL A 128 -3.76 0.95 18.10
N MET A 129 -4.60 0.02 18.58
CA MET A 129 -4.79 -0.19 20.02
C MET A 129 -3.54 -0.74 20.72
N ASP A 130 -2.63 -1.41 19.99
CA ASP A 130 -1.34 -1.87 20.52
C ASP A 130 -0.35 -0.72 20.68
N LEU A 131 -0.60 0.42 19.99
CA LEU A 131 0.27 1.58 19.93
C LEU A 131 -0.31 2.82 20.62
N VAL A 132 -1.54 2.71 21.13
CA VAL A 132 -2.29 3.88 21.68
C VAL A 132 -1.59 4.55 22.85
N CYS A 133 -0.76 3.79 23.57
CA CYS A 133 0.01 4.29 24.72
C CYS A 133 1.43 4.77 24.34
N ASP A 134 1.84 4.63 23.08
CA ASP A 134 3.14 5.15 22.64
C ASP A 134 3.01 6.63 22.26
N PRO A 135 3.66 7.55 23.00
CA PRO A 135 3.54 8.98 22.72
C PRO A 135 4.27 9.40 21.43
N GLY A 136 5.19 8.58 20.91
CA GLY A 136 5.92 8.89 19.68
C GLY A 136 5.03 8.86 18.44
N ILE A 137 4.16 7.85 18.31
CA ILE A 137 3.22 7.81 17.17
C ILE A 137 2.20 8.96 17.24
N ALA A 138 1.78 9.34 18.46
CA ALA A 138 0.89 10.46 18.65
C ALA A 138 1.56 11.78 18.23
N LEU A 139 2.79 12.02 18.66
CA LEU A 139 3.57 13.20 18.26
C LEU A 139 3.82 13.24 16.76
N PHE A 140 4.19 12.11 16.14
CA PHE A 140 4.34 12.01 14.69
C PHE A 140 3.07 12.41 13.94
N ALA A 141 1.91 12.01 14.43
CA ALA A 141 0.62 12.38 13.84
C ALA A 141 0.18 13.82 14.17
N GLY A 142 0.81 14.51 15.10
CA GLY A 142 0.41 15.82 15.59
C GLY A 142 -0.75 15.78 16.60
N LEU A 143 -0.79 14.74 17.43
CA LEU A 143 -1.84 14.46 18.40
C LEU A 143 -1.25 14.17 19.78
N ASN A 144 -2.03 14.37 20.84
CA ASN A 144 -1.66 13.87 22.16
C ASN A 144 -1.91 12.37 22.32
N VAL A 145 -2.94 11.87 21.65
CA VAL A 145 -3.31 10.45 21.63
C VAL A 145 -3.82 10.10 20.23
N VAL A 146 -3.35 9.00 19.67
CA VAL A 146 -3.81 8.55 18.34
C VAL A 146 -5.30 8.16 18.34
N PRO A 147 -6.01 8.35 17.22
CA PRO A 147 -7.40 7.94 17.06
C PRO A 147 -7.56 6.44 17.31
N LYS A 148 -8.59 6.06 18.04
CA LYS A 148 -8.89 4.67 18.34
C LYS A 148 -9.49 3.92 17.15
N ARG A 149 -9.51 2.59 17.25
CA ARG A 149 -9.99 1.67 16.21
C ARG A 149 -11.30 2.09 15.54
N SER A 150 -12.31 2.49 16.32
CA SER A 150 -13.62 2.85 15.78
C SER A 150 -13.56 4.05 14.84
N TYR A 151 -12.79 5.07 15.18
CA TYR A 151 -12.59 6.24 14.33
C TYR A 151 -11.86 5.87 13.02
N LEU A 152 -10.73 5.16 13.11
CA LEU A 152 -9.94 4.78 11.94
C LEU A 152 -10.71 3.80 11.02
N ALA A 153 -11.48 2.88 11.59
CA ALA A 153 -12.32 1.98 10.80
C ALA A 153 -13.45 2.71 10.05
N SER A 154 -14.03 3.75 10.65
CA SER A 154 -15.07 4.57 10.01
C SER A 154 -14.49 5.63 9.07
N TYR A 155 -13.23 6.01 9.23
CA TYR A 155 -12.62 7.09 8.46
C TYR A 155 -12.62 6.83 6.96
N SER A 156 -12.20 5.65 6.53
CA SER A 156 -12.20 5.27 5.12
C SER A 156 -13.61 5.25 4.47
N SER A 157 -14.67 5.15 5.27
CA SER A 157 -16.05 5.27 4.75
C SER A 157 -16.47 6.71 4.45
N ARG A 158 -15.74 7.68 4.98
CA ARG A 158 -16.00 9.11 4.78
C ARG A 158 -15.21 9.67 3.61
N VAL A 159 -14.15 8.97 3.18
CA VAL A 159 -13.35 9.35 2.00
C VAL A 159 -14.12 8.92 0.76
N ASP A 160 -14.61 9.86 -0.02
CA ASP A 160 -15.26 9.59 -1.27
C ASP A 160 -14.26 9.31 -2.42
N ARG A 161 -14.78 8.86 -3.56
CA ARG A 161 -13.94 8.56 -4.72
C ARG A 161 -13.18 9.79 -5.23
N ARG A 162 -13.78 10.97 -5.19
CA ARG A 162 -13.14 12.19 -5.68
C ARG A 162 -11.96 12.60 -4.81
N ALA A 163 -12.13 12.55 -3.49
CA ALA A 163 -11.05 12.83 -2.55
C ALA A 163 -9.90 11.82 -2.69
N ASN A 164 -10.23 10.53 -2.92
CA ASN A 164 -9.21 9.51 -3.14
C ASN A 164 -8.42 9.73 -4.44
N VAL A 165 -9.09 10.11 -5.53
CA VAL A 165 -8.43 10.46 -6.81
C VAL A 165 -7.55 11.69 -6.65
N ARG A 166 -8.02 12.74 -5.93
CA ARG A 166 -7.19 13.92 -5.64
C ARG A 166 -5.96 13.56 -4.81
N LEU A 167 -6.12 12.70 -3.78
CA LEU A 167 -4.99 12.22 -2.98
C LEU A 167 -3.95 11.49 -3.83
N MET A 168 -4.40 10.59 -4.71
CA MET A 168 -3.51 9.86 -5.61
C MET A 168 -2.76 10.81 -6.55
N ALA A 169 -3.48 11.76 -7.17
CA ALA A 169 -2.90 12.71 -8.10
C ALA A 169 -1.88 13.63 -7.42
N ALA A 170 -2.24 14.22 -6.28
CA ALA A 170 -1.36 15.10 -5.51
C ALA A 170 -0.10 14.36 -5.02
N TRP A 171 -0.28 13.12 -4.54
CA TRP A 171 0.84 12.26 -4.14
C TRP A 171 1.76 11.95 -5.31
N PHE A 172 1.19 11.55 -6.44
CA PHE A 172 1.96 11.25 -7.65
C PHE A 172 2.79 12.45 -8.10
N ASP A 173 2.19 13.64 -8.16
CA ASP A 173 2.86 14.86 -8.62
C ASP A 173 4.10 15.17 -7.76
N GLU A 174 3.97 15.08 -6.44
CA GLU A 174 5.06 15.36 -5.53
C GLU A 174 6.17 14.30 -5.56
N VAL A 175 5.80 13.01 -5.64
CA VAL A 175 6.77 11.91 -5.74
C VAL A 175 7.48 11.95 -7.10
N HIS A 176 6.76 12.31 -8.17
CA HIS A 176 7.35 12.51 -9.51
C HIS A 176 8.30 13.71 -9.54
N ARG A 177 7.95 14.81 -8.87
CA ARG A 177 8.81 15.98 -8.73
C ARG A 177 10.17 15.68 -8.11
N VAL A 178 10.22 14.76 -7.15
CA VAL A 178 11.48 14.31 -6.52
C VAL A 178 12.19 13.17 -7.27
N GLY A 179 11.70 12.81 -8.47
CA GLY A 179 12.36 11.87 -9.37
C GLY A 179 11.97 10.41 -9.22
N LEU A 180 10.86 10.15 -8.52
CA LEU A 180 10.29 8.80 -8.39
C LEU A 180 8.93 8.77 -8.98
N PRO A 181 8.29 8.37 -9.91
CA PRO A 181 8.67 7.46 -10.97
C PRO A 181 9.33 8.20 -12.16
N ARG A 182 10.14 7.49 -12.95
CA ARG A 182 10.83 8.04 -14.12
C ARG A 182 10.04 7.88 -15.42
N GLY A 183 9.32 6.78 -15.53
CA GLY A 183 8.39 6.52 -16.62
C GLY A 183 9.00 5.98 -17.92
N ASP A 184 10.24 5.52 -17.88
CA ASP A 184 10.89 4.95 -19.07
C ASP A 184 10.36 3.55 -19.41
N SER A 185 10.03 2.76 -18.39
CA SER A 185 9.38 1.47 -18.55
C SER A 185 8.54 1.14 -17.32
N LEU A 186 7.25 0.89 -17.52
CA LEU A 186 6.26 0.66 -16.48
C LEU A 186 5.69 -0.75 -16.58
N ASP A 187 5.79 -1.49 -15.48
CA ASP A 187 5.12 -2.78 -15.35
C ASP A 187 3.70 -2.55 -14.85
N VAL A 188 2.71 -3.17 -15.47
CA VAL A 188 1.32 -3.10 -15.02
C VAL A 188 0.74 -4.50 -14.83
N ASP A 189 -0.07 -4.66 -13.78
CA ASP A 189 -0.69 -5.94 -13.46
C ASP A 189 -1.99 -5.75 -12.69
N PHE A 190 -2.82 -6.82 -12.66
CA PHE A 190 -3.99 -6.90 -11.80
C PHE A 190 -3.72 -7.82 -10.62
N HIS A 191 -4.16 -7.38 -9.45
CA HIS A 191 -4.17 -8.21 -8.24
C HIS A 191 -5.59 -8.37 -7.72
N SER A 192 -5.94 -9.59 -7.28
CA SER A 192 -7.26 -9.90 -6.73
C SER A 192 -7.18 -9.92 -5.21
N VAL A 193 -7.73 -8.89 -4.57
CA VAL A 193 -7.77 -8.78 -3.11
C VAL A 193 -8.98 -9.53 -2.58
N PRO A 194 -8.80 -10.59 -1.76
CA PRO A 194 -9.90 -11.37 -1.24
C PRO A 194 -10.85 -10.50 -0.40
N ALA A 195 -12.12 -10.51 -0.71
CA ALA A 195 -13.15 -9.84 0.07
C ALA A 195 -14.28 -10.82 0.39
N ASN A 196 -14.80 -10.73 1.60
CA ASN A 196 -15.96 -11.52 2.03
C ASN A 196 -17.00 -10.54 2.53
N THR A 197 -17.93 -10.15 1.67
CA THR A 197 -18.98 -9.20 2.00
C THR A 197 -20.35 -9.71 1.53
N SER A 198 -21.37 -9.41 2.34
CA SER A 198 -22.77 -9.54 1.97
C SER A 198 -23.40 -8.19 1.55
N VAL A 199 -22.62 -7.11 1.61
CA VAL A 199 -23.13 -5.74 1.43
C VAL A 199 -23.15 -5.32 -0.05
N GLU A 200 -22.19 -5.80 -0.85
CA GLU A 200 -22.10 -5.50 -2.28
C GLU A 200 -21.86 -6.78 -3.07
N PRO A 201 -22.49 -6.96 -4.24
CA PRO A 201 -22.20 -8.10 -5.12
C PRO A 201 -20.80 -7.91 -5.72
N LEU A 202 -19.83 -8.63 -5.18
CA LEU A 202 -18.48 -8.65 -5.72
C LEU A 202 -18.32 -9.73 -6.78
N GLU A 203 -17.57 -9.42 -7.82
CA GLU A 203 -17.18 -10.40 -8.82
C GLU A 203 -16.25 -11.47 -8.23
N LYS A 204 -16.30 -12.68 -8.81
CA LYS A 204 -15.36 -13.76 -8.46
C LYS A 204 -14.15 -13.69 -9.36
N HIS A 205 -12.97 -13.56 -8.75
CA HIS A 205 -11.68 -13.63 -9.44
C HIS A 205 -10.86 -14.79 -8.92
N TYR A 206 -9.98 -15.32 -9.76
CA TYR A 206 -9.05 -16.36 -9.35
C TYR A 206 -7.98 -15.76 -8.43
N ILE A 207 -7.77 -16.40 -7.29
CA ILE A 207 -6.75 -16.01 -6.31
C ILE A 207 -5.72 -17.13 -6.26
N SER A 208 -4.53 -16.85 -6.81
CA SER A 208 -3.45 -17.84 -6.94
C SER A 208 -3.01 -18.42 -5.60
N SER A 209 -2.89 -17.60 -4.55
CA SER A 209 -2.53 -18.06 -3.20
C SER A 209 -3.54 -19.03 -2.57
N ARG A 210 -4.76 -19.10 -3.09
CA ARG A 210 -5.85 -19.97 -2.61
C ARG A 210 -6.27 -21.02 -3.65
N SER A 211 -5.66 -20.99 -4.83
CA SER A 211 -5.94 -21.89 -5.96
C SER A 211 -7.43 -22.03 -6.30
N ARG A 212 -8.22 -20.99 -6.08
CA ARG A 212 -9.66 -20.97 -6.35
C ARG A 212 -10.20 -19.61 -6.70
N SER A 213 -11.33 -19.57 -7.42
CA SER A 213 -12.09 -18.36 -7.66
C SER A 213 -13.00 -18.05 -6.46
N GLN A 214 -12.90 -16.84 -5.93
CA GLN A 214 -13.76 -16.35 -4.84
C GLN A 214 -14.08 -14.87 -5.04
N GLN A 215 -15.06 -14.37 -4.28
CA GLN A 215 -15.37 -12.94 -4.23
C GLN A 215 -14.12 -12.14 -3.86
N SER A 216 -13.83 -11.12 -4.65
CA SER A 216 -12.63 -10.29 -4.48
C SER A 216 -12.80 -8.95 -5.19
N VAL A 217 -12.04 -7.98 -4.72
CA VAL A 217 -11.88 -6.68 -5.38
C VAL A 217 -10.68 -6.77 -6.32
N LEU A 218 -10.91 -6.50 -7.59
CA LEU A 218 -9.82 -6.43 -8.56
C LEU A 218 -9.13 -5.08 -8.46
N VAL A 219 -7.81 -5.12 -8.30
CA VAL A 219 -6.95 -3.95 -8.18
C VAL A 219 -6.00 -3.89 -9.36
N PHE A 220 -5.96 -2.77 -10.06
CA PHE A 220 -4.95 -2.46 -11.06
C PHE A 220 -3.78 -1.75 -10.39
N LEU A 221 -2.57 -2.15 -10.73
CA LEU A 221 -1.32 -1.61 -10.18
C LEU A 221 -0.36 -1.27 -11.32
N ALA A 222 0.28 -0.10 -11.23
CA ALA A 222 1.39 0.25 -12.09
C ALA A 222 2.65 0.55 -11.27
N ARG A 223 3.79 0.04 -11.75
CA ARG A 223 5.08 0.14 -11.10
C ARG A 223 6.13 0.63 -12.09
N ASP A 224 6.89 1.63 -11.71
CA ASP A 224 8.11 1.99 -12.42
C ASP A 224 9.16 0.90 -12.23
N ALA A 225 9.64 0.34 -13.33
CA ALA A 225 10.55 -0.81 -13.30
C ALA A 225 11.96 -0.43 -12.79
N GLU A 226 12.43 0.76 -13.11
CA GLU A 226 13.75 1.25 -12.73
C GLU A 226 13.74 1.80 -11.30
N ALA A 227 12.83 2.72 -11.01
CA ALA A 227 12.68 3.30 -9.68
C ALA A 227 12.10 2.32 -8.65
N ARG A 228 11.51 1.19 -9.11
CA ARG A 228 10.89 0.15 -8.27
C ARG A 228 9.80 0.67 -7.35
N VAL A 229 9.08 1.70 -7.76
CA VAL A 229 8.02 2.34 -7.01
C VAL A 229 6.67 2.06 -7.63
N MET A 230 5.68 1.71 -6.82
CA MET A 230 4.29 1.69 -7.24
C MET A 230 3.83 3.14 -7.42
N CYS A 231 3.38 3.50 -8.62
CA CYS A 231 3.06 4.88 -8.97
C CYS A 231 1.57 5.11 -9.27
N TYR A 232 0.80 4.05 -9.45
CA TYR A 232 -0.65 4.13 -9.66
C TYR A 232 -1.33 2.88 -9.12
N ALA A 233 -2.50 3.06 -8.54
CA ALA A 233 -3.32 1.97 -8.06
C ALA A 233 -4.80 2.35 -8.13
N HIS A 234 -5.64 1.43 -8.63
CA HIS A 234 -7.08 1.61 -8.71
C HIS A 234 -7.80 0.31 -8.33
N ALA A 235 -8.68 0.38 -7.33
CA ALA A 235 -9.47 -0.75 -6.85
C ALA A 235 -10.89 -0.76 -7.42
N GLY A 236 -11.49 -1.95 -7.50
CA GLY A 236 -12.86 -2.12 -7.95
C GLY A 236 -13.02 -2.07 -9.47
N VAL A 237 -12.00 -2.44 -10.22
CA VAL A 237 -12.06 -2.51 -11.69
C VAL A 237 -12.95 -3.69 -12.11
N PRO A 238 -14.06 -3.46 -12.84
CA PRO A 238 -14.89 -4.54 -13.39
C PRO A 238 -14.11 -5.40 -14.39
N LYS A 239 -14.43 -6.69 -14.49
CA LYS A 239 -13.76 -7.60 -15.44
C LYS A 239 -13.81 -7.12 -16.89
N GLU A 240 -14.95 -6.59 -17.28
CA GLU A 240 -15.18 -6.07 -18.63
C GLU A 240 -14.36 -4.82 -18.94
N GLU A 241 -13.96 -4.04 -17.91
CA GLU A 241 -13.19 -2.80 -18.06
C GLU A 241 -11.67 -2.99 -17.94
N LYS A 242 -11.18 -4.20 -17.67
CA LYS A 242 -9.75 -4.48 -17.51
C LYS A 242 -8.88 -3.89 -18.62
N ALA A 243 -9.32 -4.08 -19.87
CA ALA A 243 -8.53 -3.62 -21.01
C ALA A 243 -8.52 -2.09 -21.13
N ALA A 244 -9.60 -1.42 -20.73
CA ALA A 244 -9.68 0.04 -20.71
C ALA A 244 -8.81 0.65 -19.60
N GLU A 245 -8.58 -0.08 -18.52
CA GLU A 245 -7.80 0.43 -17.37
C GLU A 245 -6.34 0.74 -17.74
N VAL A 246 -5.77 -0.05 -18.65
CA VAL A 246 -4.40 0.22 -19.18
C VAL A 246 -4.36 1.58 -19.90
N LEU A 247 -5.41 1.91 -20.65
CA LEU A 247 -5.52 3.20 -21.35
C LEU A 247 -5.79 4.35 -20.37
N ARG A 248 -6.63 4.14 -19.35
CA ARG A 248 -6.87 5.12 -18.26
C ARG A 248 -5.57 5.46 -17.53
N PHE A 249 -4.76 4.45 -17.26
CA PHE A 249 -3.44 4.67 -16.66
C PHE A 249 -2.54 5.52 -17.57
N ALA A 250 -2.49 5.23 -18.88
CA ALA A 250 -1.72 6.04 -19.83
C ALA A 250 -2.22 7.49 -19.90
N GLU A 251 -3.54 7.71 -19.82
CA GLU A 251 -4.16 9.03 -19.76
C GLU A 251 -3.77 9.76 -18.47
N PHE A 252 -3.91 9.10 -17.30
CA PHE A 252 -3.48 9.65 -16.02
C PHE A 252 -2.00 10.06 -16.05
N TRP A 253 -1.14 9.19 -16.58
CA TRP A 253 0.29 9.48 -16.70
C TRP A 253 0.55 10.72 -17.57
N GLN A 254 -0.10 10.80 -18.73
CA GLN A 254 0.02 11.96 -19.62
C GLN A 254 -0.48 13.25 -18.97
N GLU A 255 -1.62 13.20 -18.29
CA GLU A 255 -2.19 14.35 -17.58
C GLU A 255 -1.24 14.89 -16.49
N ARG A 256 -0.58 13.98 -15.76
CA ARG A 256 0.31 14.37 -14.65
C ARG A 256 1.72 14.77 -15.08
N THR A 257 2.25 14.18 -16.15
CA THR A 257 3.65 14.38 -16.55
C THR A 257 3.81 15.19 -17.83
N GLY A 258 2.72 15.47 -18.54
CA GLY A 258 2.72 16.14 -19.85
C GLY A 258 3.23 15.24 -21.02
N ARG A 259 3.57 13.98 -20.76
CA ARG A 259 4.09 13.04 -21.77
C ARG A 259 3.48 11.65 -21.62
N GLN A 260 3.44 10.89 -22.70
CA GLN A 260 3.05 9.49 -22.65
C GLN A 260 4.11 8.64 -21.90
N PRO A 261 3.70 7.55 -21.24
CA PRO A 261 4.66 6.55 -20.76
C PRO A 261 5.44 5.98 -21.96
N ALA A 262 6.76 5.80 -21.80
CA ALA A 262 7.59 5.38 -22.93
C ALA A 262 7.35 3.89 -23.29
N GLU A 263 7.14 3.04 -22.27
CA GLU A 263 6.88 1.62 -22.45
C GLU A 263 5.97 1.06 -21.36
N LEU A 264 5.02 0.20 -21.75
CA LEU A 264 4.19 -0.58 -20.84
C LEU A 264 4.46 -2.08 -21.01
N VAL A 265 4.69 -2.79 -19.91
CA VAL A 265 4.92 -4.25 -19.90
C VAL A 265 3.87 -4.93 -19.03
N PHE A 266 3.17 -5.91 -19.60
CA PHE A 266 2.01 -6.53 -18.94
C PHE A 266 1.72 -7.94 -19.47
N ASP A 267 0.82 -8.66 -18.76
CA ASP A 267 0.37 -10.00 -19.18
C ASP A 267 -0.70 -9.92 -20.28
N SER A 268 -0.86 -11.01 -21.00
CA SER A 268 -1.83 -11.19 -22.10
C SER A 268 -3.29 -10.98 -21.71
N GLN A 269 -3.62 -11.07 -20.42
CA GLN A 269 -4.99 -10.95 -19.93
C GLN A 269 -5.44 -9.50 -19.73
N LEU A 270 -4.51 -8.53 -19.80
CA LEU A 270 -4.79 -7.14 -19.45
C LEU A 270 -5.42 -6.35 -20.60
N THR A 271 -5.35 -6.82 -21.86
CA THR A 271 -5.76 -5.99 -22.98
C THR A 271 -6.24 -6.81 -24.18
N THR A 272 -6.83 -6.14 -25.16
CA THR A 272 -7.23 -6.68 -26.45
C THR A 272 -6.31 -6.16 -27.56
N TYR A 273 -6.32 -6.78 -28.73
CA TYR A 273 -5.52 -6.29 -29.88
C TYR A 273 -5.92 -4.89 -30.32
N ALA A 274 -7.19 -4.53 -30.19
CA ALA A 274 -7.68 -3.17 -30.46
C ALA A 274 -7.07 -2.14 -29.49
N HIS A 275 -6.99 -2.47 -28.21
CA HIS A 275 -6.32 -1.60 -27.23
C HIS A 275 -4.80 -1.52 -27.44
N LEU A 276 -4.15 -2.62 -27.87
CA LEU A 276 -2.75 -2.57 -28.31
C LEU A 276 -2.55 -1.62 -29.49
N HIS A 277 -3.51 -1.59 -30.43
CA HIS A 277 -3.49 -0.64 -31.54
C HIS A 277 -3.59 0.82 -31.04
N GLN A 278 -4.48 1.09 -30.09
CA GLN A 278 -4.62 2.43 -29.49
C GLN A 278 -3.34 2.86 -28.75
N LEU A 279 -2.68 1.96 -28.01
CA LEU A 279 -1.38 2.25 -27.41
C LEU A 279 -0.34 2.61 -28.47
N ASN A 280 -0.30 1.85 -29.58
CA ASN A 280 0.60 2.14 -30.70
C ASN A 280 0.32 3.50 -31.35
N GLN A 281 -0.95 3.86 -31.55
CA GLN A 281 -1.34 5.17 -32.10
C GLN A 281 -0.90 6.33 -31.19
N ARG A 282 -0.89 6.12 -29.87
CA ARG A 282 -0.39 7.09 -28.87
C ARG A 282 1.15 7.16 -28.78
N GLY A 283 1.86 6.33 -29.57
CA GLY A 283 3.32 6.27 -29.55
C GLY A 283 3.90 5.51 -28.33
N ILE A 284 3.06 4.81 -27.58
CA ILE A 284 3.47 4.03 -26.42
C ILE A 284 4.00 2.68 -26.88
N ARG A 285 5.24 2.34 -26.49
CA ARG A 285 5.77 0.99 -26.70
C ARG A 285 5.09 0.04 -25.72
N PHE A 286 4.90 -1.19 -26.14
CA PHE A 286 4.40 -2.23 -25.24
C PHE A 286 5.11 -3.55 -25.46
N LEU A 287 5.13 -4.35 -24.41
CA LEU A 287 5.64 -5.72 -24.41
C LEU A 287 4.69 -6.59 -23.57
N THR A 288 4.08 -7.59 -24.22
CA THR A 288 3.08 -8.45 -23.57
C THR A 288 3.18 -9.89 -24.06
N LEU A 289 2.49 -10.82 -23.41
CA LEU A 289 2.32 -12.19 -23.91
C LEU A 289 1.17 -12.27 -24.91
N ARG A 290 1.27 -13.19 -25.84
CA ARG A 290 0.17 -13.67 -26.68
C ARG A 290 -0.45 -14.92 -26.08
N ARG A 291 -1.79 -14.95 -25.98
CA ARG A 291 -2.50 -16.17 -25.61
C ARG A 291 -2.23 -17.27 -26.64
N ARG A 292 -1.84 -18.43 -26.15
CA ARG A 292 -1.55 -19.61 -26.97
C ARG A 292 -2.86 -20.25 -27.43
N THR A 293 -2.95 -20.59 -28.72
CA THR A 293 -4.02 -21.41 -29.28
C THR A 293 -3.43 -22.71 -29.82
N ARG A 294 -4.22 -23.79 -29.86
CA ARG A 294 -3.78 -25.09 -30.37
C ARG A 294 -3.22 -25.00 -31.80
N GLN A 295 -3.89 -24.23 -32.67
CA GLN A 295 -3.46 -24.02 -34.04
C GLN A 295 -2.11 -23.32 -34.12
N MET A 296 -1.88 -22.31 -33.29
CA MET A 296 -0.61 -21.57 -33.25
C MET A 296 0.52 -22.45 -32.69
N LEU A 297 0.26 -23.22 -31.65
CA LEU A 297 1.23 -24.18 -31.10
C LEU A 297 1.59 -25.24 -32.15
N GLY A 298 0.60 -25.84 -32.85
CA GLY A 298 0.81 -26.78 -33.94
C GLY A 298 1.69 -26.19 -35.03
N ARG A 299 1.43 -24.95 -35.47
CA ARG A 299 2.29 -24.25 -36.44
C ARG A 299 3.73 -24.08 -35.91
N ILE A 300 3.90 -23.60 -34.69
CA ILE A 300 5.20 -23.37 -34.07
C ILE A 300 6.03 -24.68 -34.01
N TRP A 301 5.41 -25.77 -33.62
CA TRP A 301 6.06 -27.07 -33.52
C TRP A 301 6.38 -27.72 -34.87
N SER A 302 5.64 -27.37 -35.91
CA SER A 302 5.91 -27.87 -37.26
C SER A 302 7.05 -27.15 -37.98
N LEU A 303 7.59 -26.09 -37.39
CA LEU A 303 8.68 -25.33 -38.04
C LEU A 303 10.01 -26.09 -37.98
N PRO A 304 10.81 -26.01 -39.07
CA PRO A 304 12.11 -26.65 -39.11
C PRO A 304 13.10 -25.97 -38.13
N THR A 305 14.07 -26.72 -37.68
CA THR A 305 15.09 -26.23 -36.72
C THR A 305 15.82 -24.99 -37.22
N SER A 306 15.98 -24.83 -38.57
CA SER A 306 16.58 -23.70 -39.21
C SER A 306 15.81 -22.38 -39.07
N ALA A 307 14.51 -22.43 -38.72
CA ALA A 307 13.69 -21.27 -38.45
C ALA A 307 14.02 -20.61 -37.09
N TRP A 308 14.70 -21.31 -36.23
CA TRP A 308 15.01 -20.91 -34.87
C TRP A 308 16.44 -20.38 -34.76
N ARG A 309 16.57 -19.23 -34.09
CA ARG A 309 17.88 -18.67 -33.77
C ARG A 309 18.15 -18.77 -32.27
N ARG A 310 19.32 -19.30 -31.90
CA ARG A 310 19.76 -19.31 -30.49
C ARG A 310 20.21 -17.91 -30.09
N ILE A 311 19.75 -17.46 -28.90
CA ILE A 311 20.16 -16.20 -28.29
C ILE A 311 20.79 -16.44 -26.94
N THR A 312 21.62 -15.51 -26.46
CA THR A 312 22.20 -15.54 -25.13
C THR A 312 21.54 -14.46 -24.26
N LEU A 313 21.04 -14.84 -23.09
CA LEU A 313 20.43 -13.90 -22.15
C LEU A 313 21.46 -13.46 -21.09
N PRO A 314 21.57 -12.17 -20.79
CA PRO A 314 22.64 -11.60 -19.96
C PRO A 314 22.42 -11.77 -18.46
N SER A 315 21.86 -12.87 -17.96
CA SER A 315 21.65 -13.06 -16.53
C SER A 315 22.46 -14.23 -15.98
N LEU A 316 23.21 -13.98 -14.92
CA LEU A 316 24.01 -15.02 -14.22
C LEU A 316 23.15 -15.99 -13.42
N THR A 317 21.93 -15.64 -13.05
CA THR A 317 21.04 -16.40 -12.17
C THR A 317 20.06 -17.31 -12.90
N ARG A 318 19.96 -17.26 -14.23
CA ARG A 318 19.03 -18.07 -15.02
C ARG A 318 19.59 -19.44 -15.32
N ALA A 319 18.80 -20.48 -15.07
CA ALA A 319 19.12 -21.85 -15.48
C ALA A 319 19.16 -22.01 -17.01
N PHE A 320 18.27 -21.29 -17.76
CA PHE A 320 18.14 -21.39 -19.22
C PHE A 320 18.61 -20.09 -19.87
N ARG A 321 19.91 -20.04 -20.22
CA ARG A 321 20.57 -18.82 -20.74
C ARG A 321 20.58 -18.73 -22.26
N THR A 322 20.36 -19.83 -22.96
CA THR A 322 20.49 -19.90 -24.40
C THR A 322 19.24 -20.43 -25.09
N PRO A 323 18.07 -19.79 -24.87
CA PRO A 323 16.85 -20.21 -25.55
C PRO A 323 16.93 -19.98 -27.03
N LYS A 324 16.06 -20.67 -27.78
CA LYS A 324 15.85 -20.43 -29.20
C LYS A 324 14.68 -19.51 -29.42
N VAL A 325 14.78 -18.59 -30.36
CA VAL A 325 13.73 -17.62 -30.69
C VAL A 325 13.39 -17.67 -32.16
N LEU A 326 12.10 -17.49 -32.44
CA LEU A 326 11.58 -17.16 -33.76
C LEU A 326 11.03 -15.73 -33.72
N ASP A 327 11.54 -14.83 -34.53
CA ASP A 327 11.16 -13.41 -34.58
C ASP A 327 10.45 -13.15 -35.93
N GLU A 328 9.15 -12.90 -35.85
CA GLU A 328 8.31 -12.75 -37.03
C GLU A 328 7.38 -11.55 -36.92
N ARG A 329 6.88 -11.07 -38.05
CA ARG A 329 5.87 -10.02 -38.14
C ARG A 329 4.53 -10.62 -38.55
N ILE A 330 3.52 -10.48 -37.71
CA ILE A 330 2.21 -11.08 -37.87
C ILE A 330 1.12 -10.02 -38.00
N LYS A 331 0.01 -10.37 -38.66
CA LYS A 331 -1.23 -9.60 -38.64
C LYS A 331 -2.15 -10.18 -37.55
N LEU A 332 -2.82 -9.31 -36.82
CA LEU A 332 -3.77 -9.70 -35.77
C LEU A 332 -5.09 -8.97 -35.99
N PRO A 333 -6.24 -9.61 -35.76
CA PRO A 333 -7.55 -8.96 -35.87
C PRO A 333 -7.66 -7.82 -34.85
N GLY A 334 -8.11 -6.64 -35.28
CA GLY A 334 -8.23 -5.45 -34.41
C GLY A 334 -6.92 -4.68 -34.18
N TYR A 335 -5.82 -5.07 -34.84
CA TYR A 335 -4.56 -4.31 -34.85
C TYR A 335 -4.20 -3.98 -36.30
N GLU A 336 -4.13 -2.71 -36.63
CA GLU A 336 -3.73 -2.27 -37.97
C GLU A 336 -2.23 -2.43 -38.21
N GLY A 337 -1.88 -3.00 -39.36
CA GLY A 337 -0.49 -3.29 -39.71
C GLY A 337 0.03 -4.63 -39.20
N LYS A 338 1.35 -4.75 -39.07
CA LYS A 338 2.03 -5.96 -38.61
C LYS A 338 2.65 -5.71 -37.25
N LEU A 339 2.39 -6.63 -36.31
CA LEU A 339 2.96 -6.65 -34.97
C LEU A 339 4.12 -7.65 -34.91
N ARG A 340 5.16 -7.32 -34.17
CA ARG A 340 6.31 -8.20 -33.93
C ARG A 340 5.94 -9.27 -32.92
N GLN A 341 6.15 -10.52 -33.27
CA GLN A 341 5.98 -11.67 -32.41
C GLN A 341 7.31 -12.37 -32.19
N ILE A 342 7.65 -12.68 -30.96
CA ILE A 342 8.85 -13.44 -30.62
C ILE A 342 8.40 -14.71 -29.90
N SER A 343 8.48 -15.84 -30.58
CA SER A 343 8.23 -17.16 -29.99
C SER A 343 9.53 -17.71 -29.42
N ILE A 344 9.48 -18.23 -28.18
CA ILE A 344 10.68 -18.61 -27.43
C ILE A 344 10.48 -20.05 -26.91
N ILE A 345 11.45 -20.90 -27.14
CA ILE A 345 11.52 -22.28 -26.63
C ILE A 345 12.82 -22.49 -25.85
N ASP A 346 12.94 -23.59 -25.17
CA ASP A 346 14.09 -23.95 -24.32
C ASP A 346 14.25 -23.02 -23.10
N LEU A 347 13.09 -22.61 -22.50
CA LEU A 347 13.05 -21.85 -21.25
C LEU A 347 12.77 -22.70 -20.00
N GLY A 348 12.79 -24.03 -20.12
CA GLY A 348 12.56 -24.97 -19.04
C GLY A 348 11.10 -25.37 -18.84
N HIS A 349 10.22 -25.02 -19.76
CA HIS A 349 8.84 -25.48 -19.83
C HIS A 349 8.54 -25.99 -21.25
N GLU A 350 7.56 -26.88 -21.35
CA GLU A 350 7.25 -27.58 -22.62
C GLU A 350 6.71 -26.64 -23.69
N GLU A 351 5.82 -25.73 -23.33
CA GLU A 351 5.16 -24.87 -24.28
C GLU A 351 5.95 -23.57 -24.54
N PRO A 352 5.97 -23.07 -25.79
CA PRO A 352 6.67 -21.85 -26.15
C PRO A 352 6.06 -20.62 -25.43
N THR A 353 6.91 -19.71 -24.97
CA THR A 353 6.52 -18.36 -24.57
C THR A 353 6.40 -17.48 -25.81
N ILE A 354 5.32 -16.73 -25.95
CA ILE A 354 5.08 -15.92 -27.14
C ILE A 354 4.90 -14.47 -26.71
N LEU A 355 5.88 -13.63 -27.05
CA LEU A 355 5.85 -12.19 -26.81
C LEU A 355 5.24 -11.45 -27.99
N LEU A 356 4.51 -10.39 -27.72
CA LEU A 356 4.04 -9.39 -28.67
C LEU A 356 4.60 -8.01 -28.31
N THR A 357 5.06 -7.26 -29.32
CA THR A 357 5.54 -5.89 -29.14
C THR A 357 5.42 -5.07 -30.42
N ASN A 358 5.22 -3.76 -30.28
CA ASN A 358 5.38 -2.79 -31.36
C ASN A 358 6.82 -2.25 -31.46
N ASN A 359 7.70 -2.62 -30.54
CA ASN A 359 9.11 -2.22 -30.55
C ASN A 359 9.86 -3.03 -31.60
N SER A 360 10.19 -2.36 -32.73
CA SER A 360 10.92 -2.97 -33.86
C SER A 360 12.43 -2.78 -33.75
N LYS A 361 12.92 -1.94 -32.82
CA LYS A 361 14.33 -1.54 -32.74
C LYS A 361 15.14 -2.43 -31.79
N GLU A 362 14.54 -2.81 -30.69
CA GLU A 362 15.24 -3.57 -29.65
C GLU A 362 15.53 -5.01 -30.06
N SER A 363 16.64 -5.57 -29.56
CA SER A 363 17.03 -6.95 -29.81
C SER A 363 16.14 -7.96 -29.07
N CYS A 364 16.04 -9.20 -29.60
CA CYS A 364 15.33 -10.27 -28.90
C CYS A 364 15.86 -10.53 -27.49
N PRO A 365 17.19 -10.60 -27.22
CA PRO A 365 17.69 -10.75 -25.86
C PRO A 365 17.23 -9.63 -24.92
N THR A 366 17.24 -8.38 -25.39
CA THR A 366 16.77 -7.21 -24.60
C THR A 366 15.29 -7.36 -24.23
N LEU A 367 14.43 -7.62 -25.23
CA LEU A 367 12.99 -7.75 -25.02
C LEU A 367 12.64 -8.95 -24.11
N VAL A 368 13.28 -10.11 -24.31
CA VAL A 368 13.09 -11.30 -23.47
C VAL A 368 13.53 -11.02 -22.03
N THR A 369 14.66 -10.35 -21.85
CA THR A 369 15.15 -9.96 -20.53
C THR A 369 14.22 -8.96 -19.88
N ARG A 370 13.76 -7.94 -20.62
CA ARG A 370 12.82 -6.93 -20.12
C ARG A 370 11.49 -7.57 -19.69
N TYR A 371 10.94 -8.47 -20.51
CA TYR A 371 9.70 -9.17 -20.12
C TYR A 371 9.88 -10.01 -18.85
N ALA A 372 11.00 -10.69 -18.74
CA ALA A 372 11.27 -11.47 -17.52
C ALA A 372 11.43 -10.59 -16.26
N GLN A 373 11.89 -9.35 -16.41
CA GLN A 373 11.94 -8.37 -15.31
C GLN A 373 10.55 -7.94 -14.85
N ARG A 374 9.48 -8.11 -15.68
CA ARG A 374 8.09 -7.89 -15.24
C ARG A 374 7.73 -8.69 -13.98
N MET A 375 8.32 -9.86 -13.79
CA MET A 375 8.13 -10.60 -12.53
C MET A 375 8.51 -9.78 -11.28
N LEU A 376 9.26 -8.68 -11.44
CA LEU A 376 9.56 -7.78 -10.33
C LEU A 376 8.33 -6.99 -9.85
N ILE A 377 7.28 -6.84 -10.67
CA ILE A 377 6.02 -6.27 -10.18
C ILE A 377 5.34 -7.24 -9.20
N GLU A 378 5.40 -8.55 -9.48
CA GLU A 378 4.89 -9.59 -8.59
C GLU A 378 5.61 -9.56 -7.23
N ASN A 379 6.93 -9.30 -7.25
CA ASN A 379 7.69 -9.08 -6.02
C ASN A 379 7.26 -7.81 -5.29
N GLY A 380 6.97 -6.73 -6.01
CA GLY A 380 6.43 -5.49 -5.44
C GLY A 380 5.03 -5.67 -4.84
N ILE A 381 4.17 -6.42 -5.53
CA ILE A 381 2.84 -6.81 -5.01
C ILE A 381 3.00 -7.70 -3.78
N SER A 382 3.91 -8.68 -3.84
CA SER A 382 4.23 -9.55 -2.69
C SER A 382 4.74 -8.74 -1.49
N GLU A 383 5.58 -7.75 -1.71
CA GLU A 383 6.03 -6.83 -0.66
C GLU A 383 4.87 -6.02 -0.08
N ALA A 384 3.98 -5.49 -0.94
CA ALA A 384 2.78 -4.78 -0.52
C ALA A 384 1.86 -5.67 0.33
N ILE A 385 1.74 -6.95 0.01
CA ILE A 385 0.97 -7.93 0.78
C ILE A 385 1.69 -8.27 2.10
N GLN A 386 2.98 -8.61 2.06
CA GLN A 386 3.68 -9.16 3.21
C GLN A 386 4.06 -8.12 4.26
N PHE A 387 4.39 -6.90 3.86
CA PHE A 387 4.81 -5.85 4.78
C PHE A 387 3.75 -4.77 4.98
N PHE A 388 3.14 -4.28 3.90
CA PHE A 388 2.09 -3.26 4.00
C PHE A 388 0.69 -3.86 4.14
N HIS A 389 0.57 -5.19 4.14
CA HIS A 389 -0.67 -5.94 4.37
C HIS A 389 -1.81 -5.52 3.42
N LEU A 390 -1.51 -5.47 2.13
CA LEU A 390 -2.47 -5.09 1.09
C LEU A 390 -3.72 -5.98 1.10
N ASP A 391 -3.58 -7.28 1.38
CA ASP A 391 -4.68 -8.25 1.41
C ASP A 391 -5.42 -8.31 2.75
N ALA A 392 -4.91 -7.64 3.78
CA ALA A 392 -5.52 -7.59 5.11
C ALA A 392 -6.47 -6.39 5.26
N LEU A 393 -7.39 -6.27 4.33
CA LEU A 393 -8.32 -5.15 4.28
C LEU A 393 -9.20 -5.10 5.52
N SER A 394 -9.23 -3.95 6.15
CA SER A 394 -10.09 -3.66 7.31
C SER A 394 -11.55 -3.40 6.95
N SER A 395 -11.91 -3.54 5.68
CA SER A 395 -13.24 -3.23 5.19
C SER A 395 -13.69 -4.13 4.05
N MET A 396 -15.00 -4.32 3.97
CA MET A 396 -15.68 -5.13 2.97
C MET A 396 -16.25 -4.30 1.81
N VAL A 397 -15.97 -2.99 1.73
CA VAL A 397 -16.53 -2.06 0.75
C VAL A 397 -15.42 -1.63 -0.22
N GLY A 398 -15.65 -1.72 -1.53
CA GLY A 398 -14.66 -1.45 -2.58
C GLY A 398 -13.95 -0.08 -2.45
N MET A 399 -14.69 1.00 -2.14
CA MET A 399 -14.09 2.33 -1.94
C MET A 399 -13.14 2.41 -0.75
N LYS A 400 -13.35 1.59 0.29
CA LYS A 400 -12.44 1.54 1.45
C LYS A 400 -11.15 0.81 1.13
N VAL A 401 -11.22 -0.16 0.21
CA VAL A 401 -10.07 -0.85 -0.37
C VAL A 401 -9.20 0.15 -1.13
N ASP A 402 -9.83 0.98 -1.94
CA ASP A 402 -9.14 1.97 -2.77
C ASP A 402 -8.36 2.98 -1.91
N PHE A 403 -8.97 3.50 -0.83
CA PHE A 403 -8.27 4.38 0.09
C PHE A 403 -7.12 3.69 0.84
N ASP A 404 -7.30 2.46 1.34
CA ASP A 404 -6.23 1.69 1.99
C ASP A 404 -5.07 1.40 1.02
N LEU A 405 -5.39 1.22 -0.26
CA LEU A 405 -4.43 1.04 -1.33
C LEU A 405 -3.58 2.30 -1.53
N GLN A 406 -4.20 3.51 -1.52
CA GLN A 406 -3.46 4.77 -1.63
C GLN A 406 -2.50 4.96 -0.44
N ILE A 407 -2.92 4.66 0.79
CA ILE A 407 -2.02 4.72 1.96
C ILE A 407 -0.86 3.73 1.82
N THR A 408 -1.11 2.54 1.27
CA THR A 408 -0.05 1.55 0.99
C THR A 408 0.95 2.06 -0.04
N LEU A 409 0.46 2.68 -1.12
CA LEU A 409 1.28 3.29 -2.17
C LEU A 409 2.15 4.42 -1.59
N MET A 410 1.56 5.28 -0.76
CA MET A 410 2.28 6.37 -0.08
C MET A 410 3.39 5.82 0.84
N ALA A 411 3.10 4.81 1.66
CA ALA A 411 4.09 4.18 2.53
C ALA A 411 5.22 3.53 1.73
N SER A 412 4.88 2.81 0.65
CA SER A 412 5.86 2.18 -0.25
C SER A 412 6.78 3.22 -0.90
N SER A 413 6.22 4.35 -1.36
CA SER A 413 7.01 5.45 -1.94
C SER A 413 7.99 6.05 -0.92
N LEU A 414 7.56 6.26 0.32
CA LEU A 414 8.43 6.77 1.39
C LEU A 414 9.59 5.80 1.71
N TYR A 415 9.35 4.50 1.72
CA TYR A 415 10.41 3.50 1.86
C TYR A 415 11.38 3.54 0.68
N ARG A 416 10.90 3.75 -0.55
CA ARG A 416 11.75 3.91 -1.72
C ARG A 416 12.60 5.18 -1.65
N LEU A 417 12.01 6.30 -1.25
CA LEU A 417 12.75 7.55 -1.02
C LEU A 417 13.84 7.37 0.03
N LEU A 418 13.52 6.69 1.14
CA LEU A 418 14.50 6.36 2.18
C LEU A 418 15.63 5.48 1.61
N ALA A 419 15.27 4.45 0.82
CA ALA A 419 16.23 3.56 0.19
C ALA A 419 17.18 4.30 -0.77
N GLU A 420 16.66 5.22 -1.58
CA GLU A 420 17.47 6.06 -2.48
C GLU A 420 18.37 7.02 -1.68
N ARG A 421 17.84 7.62 -0.60
CA ARG A 421 18.60 8.54 0.25
C ARG A 421 19.77 7.85 0.95
N ILE A 422 19.56 6.65 1.48
CA ILE A 422 20.63 5.85 2.11
C ILE A 422 21.61 5.33 1.03
N GLY A 423 21.09 4.95 -0.14
CA GLY A 423 21.88 4.44 -1.25
C GLY A 423 22.49 3.06 -1.00
N ARG A 424 23.60 2.74 -1.68
CA ARG A 424 24.36 1.48 -1.54
C ARG A 424 23.45 0.25 -1.65
N GLU A 425 23.62 -0.71 -0.76
CA GLU A 425 22.87 -1.96 -0.71
C GLU A 425 21.38 -1.77 -0.41
N TYR A 426 20.99 -0.65 0.25
CA TYR A 426 19.59 -0.38 0.57
C TYR A 426 18.73 0.00 -0.64
N ARG A 427 19.34 0.41 -1.76
CA ARG A 427 18.59 0.63 -3.02
C ARG A 427 17.82 -0.60 -3.48
N GLN A 428 18.31 -1.79 -3.15
CA GLN A 428 17.68 -3.06 -3.52
C GLN A 428 16.87 -3.68 -2.38
N ALA A 429 16.95 -3.11 -1.17
CA ALA A 429 16.32 -3.66 0.01
C ALA A 429 14.80 -3.56 -0.05
N THR A 430 14.11 -4.56 0.52
CA THR A 430 12.67 -4.53 0.74
C THR A 430 12.33 -3.63 1.94
N ALA A 431 11.09 -3.12 1.97
CA ALA A 431 10.59 -2.36 3.12
C ALA A 431 10.71 -3.16 4.43
N LYS A 432 10.44 -4.47 4.39
CA LYS A 432 10.61 -5.38 5.54
C LYS A 432 12.06 -5.40 6.04
N THR A 433 13.03 -5.47 5.13
CA THR A 433 14.45 -5.45 5.49
C THR A 433 14.85 -4.09 6.06
N MET A 434 14.41 -3.01 5.43
CA MET A 434 14.67 -1.66 5.91
C MET A 434 14.03 -1.42 7.27
N PHE A 435 12.79 -1.86 7.48
CA PHE A 435 12.12 -1.77 8.77
C PHE A 435 12.95 -2.45 9.85
N ARG A 436 13.26 -3.73 9.68
CA ARG A 436 14.02 -4.51 10.65
C ARG A 436 15.40 -3.92 10.96
N ASN A 437 16.10 -3.41 9.96
CA ASN A 437 17.48 -2.95 10.11
C ASN A 437 17.58 -1.51 10.61
N LEU A 438 16.66 -0.62 10.23
CA LEU A 438 16.79 0.82 10.39
C LEU A 438 15.66 1.46 11.21
N LEU A 439 14.43 0.95 11.10
CA LEU A 439 13.23 1.64 11.56
C LEU A 439 12.63 1.03 12.83
N ASP A 440 12.81 -0.27 13.04
CA ASP A 440 12.41 -0.96 14.27
C ASP A 440 13.40 -0.65 15.40
N VAL A 441 13.39 0.59 15.84
CA VAL A 441 14.32 1.13 16.83
C VAL A 441 13.59 2.05 17.81
N ALA A 442 13.86 1.88 19.10
CA ALA A 442 13.37 2.79 20.11
C ALA A 442 14.18 4.10 20.13
N ALA A 443 13.59 5.13 20.71
CA ALA A 443 14.24 6.43 20.88
C ALA A 443 13.83 7.12 22.18
N THR A 444 14.69 8.02 22.63
CA THR A 444 14.30 9.08 23.58
C THR A 444 13.90 10.30 22.78
N VAL A 445 12.72 10.85 23.10
CA VAL A 445 12.20 12.06 22.48
C VAL A 445 12.19 13.16 23.53
N GLU A 446 12.81 14.29 23.21
CA GLU A 446 12.85 15.48 24.06
C GLU A 446 12.11 16.61 23.36
N ILE A 447 11.00 17.06 23.92
CA ILE A 447 10.29 18.25 23.46
C ILE A 447 10.92 19.45 24.20
N LEU A 448 11.51 20.35 23.44
CA LEU A 448 12.13 21.60 23.92
C LEU A 448 11.29 22.81 23.44
N ALA A 449 11.71 24.01 23.81
CA ALA A 449 10.98 25.23 23.44
C ALA A 449 10.74 25.37 21.92
N ASN A 450 11.79 25.19 21.12
CA ASN A 450 11.74 25.40 19.66
C ASN A 450 12.04 24.14 18.84
N GLU A 451 12.39 23.04 19.47
CA GLU A 451 12.78 21.84 18.76
C GLU A 451 12.26 20.56 19.45
N VAL A 452 12.22 19.49 18.69
CA VAL A 452 12.01 18.11 19.15
C VAL A 452 13.25 17.33 18.78
N VAL A 453 13.96 16.84 19.79
CA VAL A 453 15.15 16.01 19.60
C VAL A 453 14.77 14.55 19.72
N VAL A 454 15.02 13.76 18.69
CA VAL A 454 14.79 12.31 18.69
C VAL A 454 16.16 11.61 18.68
N ILE A 455 16.49 10.96 19.78
CA ILE A 455 17.74 10.26 19.98
C ILE A 455 17.47 8.77 19.78
N LEU A 456 17.82 8.25 18.60
CA LEU A 456 17.66 6.85 18.24
C LEU A 456 18.66 5.98 19.01
N ASP A 457 18.20 4.85 19.52
CA ASP A 457 19.05 3.90 20.23
C ASP A 457 20.12 3.33 19.29
N LYS A 458 21.24 2.94 19.87
CA LYS A 458 22.38 2.37 19.15
C LYS A 458 21.99 1.09 18.41
N ARG A 459 22.25 1.05 17.11
CA ARG A 459 22.03 -0.10 16.23
C ARG A 459 23.23 -0.27 15.29
N ALA A 460 23.51 -1.50 14.89
CA ALA A 460 24.59 -1.82 13.95
C ALA A 460 24.48 -1.09 12.60
N HIS A 461 23.27 -0.72 12.21
CA HIS A 461 22.99 -0.05 10.94
C HIS A 461 22.91 1.49 11.04
N ASN A 462 23.06 2.10 12.21
CA ASN A 462 23.06 3.57 12.37
C ASN A 462 24.11 4.28 11.48
N PRO A 463 25.31 3.73 11.22
CA PRO A 463 26.25 4.36 10.30
C PRO A 463 25.69 4.64 8.88
N TYR A 464 24.78 3.81 8.37
CA TYR A 464 24.12 4.07 7.08
C TYR A 464 23.16 5.27 7.16
N LEU A 465 22.46 5.42 8.28
CA LEU A 465 21.58 6.58 8.50
C LEU A 465 22.40 7.87 8.66
N VAL A 466 23.51 7.82 9.37
CA VAL A 466 24.45 8.95 9.47
C VAL A 466 24.98 9.33 8.09
N ALA A 467 25.45 8.35 7.32
CA ALA A 467 26.00 8.60 5.97
C ALA A 467 24.96 9.11 4.96
N SER A 468 23.65 8.91 5.23
CA SER A 468 22.57 9.39 4.37
C SER A 468 22.32 10.90 4.44
N GLY A 469 22.87 11.57 5.47
CA GLY A 469 22.64 12.99 5.72
C GLY A 469 21.22 13.35 6.21
N LEU A 470 20.41 12.37 6.62
CA LEU A 470 19.04 12.60 7.12
C LEU A 470 18.99 13.46 8.40
N ALA A 471 20.06 13.44 9.19
CA ALA A 471 20.19 14.18 10.44
C ALA A 471 20.96 15.49 10.31
N ASP A 472 21.52 15.81 9.14
CA ASP A 472 22.43 16.95 8.95
C ASP A 472 21.75 18.29 9.17
N GLN A 473 20.48 18.37 8.83
CA GLN A 473 19.70 19.60 8.98
C GLN A 473 18.38 19.35 9.74
N PRO A 474 18.03 20.27 10.65
CA PRO A 474 16.74 20.22 11.31
C PRO A 474 15.60 20.34 10.31
N THR A 475 14.53 19.59 10.54
CA THR A 475 13.34 19.60 9.68
C THR A 475 12.18 20.26 10.42
N ALA A 476 11.58 21.30 9.85
CA ALA A 476 10.38 21.93 10.41
C ALA A 476 9.18 20.98 10.41
N MET A 477 8.44 20.97 11.50
CA MET A 477 7.21 20.20 11.67
C MET A 477 6.03 21.16 11.91
N PRO A 478 5.36 21.66 10.86
CA PRO A 478 4.24 22.63 11.02
C PRO A 478 3.14 22.10 11.93
N TRP A 479 2.83 20.81 11.84
CA TRP A 479 1.80 20.16 12.65
C TRP A 479 2.20 19.91 14.12
N VAL A 480 3.44 20.25 14.51
CA VAL A 480 3.96 20.18 15.88
C VAL A 480 4.38 21.59 16.34
N GLY A 481 3.57 22.60 16.00
CA GLY A 481 3.82 23.98 16.41
C GLY A 481 5.08 24.58 15.83
N ASP A 482 5.40 24.25 14.58
CA ASP A 482 6.59 24.69 13.83
C ASP A 482 7.94 24.36 14.48
N LYS A 483 7.94 23.43 15.45
CA LYS A 483 9.19 22.97 16.07
C LYS A 483 10.09 22.26 15.05
N LEU A 484 11.39 22.40 15.25
CA LEU A 484 12.40 21.76 14.41
C LEU A 484 12.69 20.34 14.92
N LEU A 485 12.51 19.34 14.07
CA LEU A 485 12.99 17.99 14.37
C LEU A 485 14.51 17.92 14.23
N ARG A 486 15.18 17.43 15.27
CA ARG A 486 16.59 17.01 15.23
C ARG A 486 16.70 15.52 15.46
N LEU A 487 17.28 14.82 14.51
CA LEU A 487 17.62 13.40 14.66
C LEU A 487 19.02 13.26 15.21
N ARG A 488 19.19 12.41 16.21
CA ARG A 488 20.50 12.05 16.79
C ARG A 488 20.61 10.54 16.90
N TYR A 489 21.81 10.05 16.87
CA TYR A 489 22.11 8.61 16.99
C TYR A 489 23.01 8.42 18.21
N SER A 490 22.63 7.50 19.12
CA SER A 490 23.41 7.15 20.29
C SER A 490 24.53 6.15 19.96
#